data_dc18e4daab4b9e07f6cb26de4b179e31
#
_entry.id   dc18e4daab4b9e07f6cb26de4b179e31
#
_cell.length_a   1.000
_cell.length_b   1.000
_cell.length_c   1.000
_cell.angle_alpha   90.00
_cell.angle_beta   90.00
_cell.angle_gamma   90.00
#
_symmetry.space_group_name_H-M   'P 1'
#
loop_
_entity.id
_entity.type
_entity.pdbx_description
1 polymer ?
#
loop_
_entity_poly.entity_id
_entity_poly.type
_entity_poly.pdbx_seq_one_letter_code
_entity_poly.pdbx_strand_id
1 'polypeptide(L)'
;MNIQKLKYKFHSGKNSKPWYYIKGYFRLYTPPILLRMGKEILLCRAKKRKDYNYILERVNYYNKLTERNINFNKEIWEKKAVKIAKQPMTRQKVYYIDSLEYARCFDGNYKWNLLPGDITYVEDIPTVVKSRPIHGENKNSVLLNMDKVRHFIFVRDKLSFSEKKDKAIFRGKIEGKKIEYNLLRSFLVTLVST
;
A
#
# COMPACT_ATOMS: atom_id res chain seq x y z
N MET A 1 -14.76 22.98 20.36
CA MET A 1 -14.39 21.67 19.73
C MET A 1 -15.19 20.57 20.43
N ASN A 2 -15.99 19.77 19.72
CA ASN A 2 -16.93 18.82 20.33
C ASN A 2 -16.16 17.66 21.00
N ILE A 3 -16.37 17.46 22.30
CA ILE A 3 -15.71 16.43 23.12
C ILE A 3 -15.92 15.02 22.54
N GLN A 4 -17.07 14.73 21.95
CA GLN A 4 -17.34 13.46 21.28
C GLN A 4 -16.43 13.24 20.05
N LYS A 5 -16.17 14.30 19.26
CA LYS A 5 -15.20 14.23 18.15
C LYS A 5 -13.78 13.96 18.64
N LEU A 6 -13.43 14.51 19.78
CA LEU A 6 -12.11 14.30 20.39
C LEU A 6 -11.96 12.87 20.89
N LYS A 7 -12.93 12.35 21.64
CA LYS A 7 -12.99 10.94 22.08
C LYS A 7 -12.92 9.97 20.91
N TYR A 8 -13.70 10.19 19.84
CA TYR A 8 -13.65 9.38 18.63
C TYR A 8 -12.25 9.38 17.98
N LYS A 9 -11.61 10.55 17.92
CA LYS A 9 -10.28 10.69 17.32
C LYS A 9 -9.20 9.91 18.09
N PHE A 10 -9.30 9.84 19.40
CA PHE A 10 -8.35 9.09 20.25
C PHE A 10 -8.66 7.57 20.30
N HIS A 11 -9.91 7.17 20.17
CA HIS A 11 -10.31 5.76 20.30
C HIS A 11 -10.55 5.05 18.96
N SER A 12 -10.54 5.77 17.84
CA SER A 12 -10.86 5.21 16.51
C SER A 12 -9.76 4.35 15.91
N GLY A 13 -8.61 4.20 16.56
CA GLY A 13 -7.46 3.47 16.01
C GLY A 13 -6.81 4.13 14.77
N LYS A 14 -7.30 5.30 14.35
CA LYS A 14 -6.75 6.02 13.20
C LYS A 14 -5.32 6.46 13.46
N ASN A 15 -4.47 6.29 12.46
CA ASN A 15 -3.11 6.83 12.51
C ASN A 15 -3.15 8.36 12.67
N SER A 16 -2.45 8.87 13.67
CA SER A 16 -2.25 10.32 13.81
C SER A 16 -1.37 10.79 12.65
N LYS A 17 -1.89 11.70 11.81
CA LYS A 17 -1.11 12.26 10.70
C LYS A 17 0.20 12.91 11.15
N PRO A 18 0.25 13.76 12.19
CA PRO A 18 1.50 14.32 12.65
C PRO A 18 2.50 13.25 13.07
N TRP A 19 2.06 12.24 13.82
CA TRP A 19 2.91 11.15 14.27
C TRP A 19 3.43 10.27 13.11
N TYR A 20 2.59 10.05 12.10
CA TYR A 20 3.00 9.37 10.87
C TYR A 20 4.15 10.11 10.18
N TYR A 21 4.03 11.44 10.00
CA TYR A 21 5.08 12.22 9.36
C TYR A 21 6.35 12.30 10.22
N ILE A 22 6.23 12.46 11.52
CA ILE A 22 7.40 12.45 12.42
C ILE A 22 8.17 11.14 12.27
N LYS A 23 7.50 10.01 12.37
CA LYS A 23 8.12 8.69 12.16
C LYS A 23 8.71 8.53 10.76
N GLY A 24 7.98 8.99 9.74
CA GLY A 24 8.41 8.92 8.35
C GLY A 24 9.70 9.70 8.12
N TYR A 25 9.76 10.93 8.56
CA TYR A 25 10.98 11.75 8.45
C TYR A 25 12.12 11.19 9.31
N PHE A 26 11.86 10.75 10.52
CA PHE A 26 12.88 10.10 11.33
C PHE A 26 13.52 8.92 10.58
N ARG A 27 12.71 8.06 9.96
CA ARG A 27 13.22 6.95 9.13
C ARG A 27 14.00 7.43 7.91
N LEU A 28 13.55 8.50 7.25
CA LEU A 28 14.27 9.08 6.11
C LEU A 28 15.65 9.62 6.49
N TYR A 29 15.84 10.10 7.70
CA TYR A 29 17.13 10.58 8.19
C TYR A 29 17.97 9.49 8.90
N THR A 30 17.38 8.32 9.18
CA THR A 30 18.14 7.21 9.77
C THR A 30 19.23 6.73 8.77
N PRO A 31 20.47 6.51 9.21
CA PRO A 31 21.54 6.01 8.36
C PRO A 31 21.15 4.67 7.69
N PRO A 32 21.41 4.50 6.37
CA PRO A 32 21.02 3.28 5.63
C PRO A 32 21.59 2.00 6.23
N ILE A 33 22.76 2.05 6.85
CA ILE A 33 23.39 0.88 7.48
C ILE A 33 22.52 0.31 8.61
N LEU A 34 21.92 1.16 9.45
CA LEU A 34 21.02 0.72 10.52
C LEU A 34 19.75 0.09 9.96
N LEU A 35 19.23 0.63 8.86
CA LEU A 35 18.07 0.08 8.18
C LEU A 35 18.36 -1.30 7.56
N ARG A 36 19.57 -1.48 6.98
CA ARG A 36 20.02 -2.78 6.44
C ARG A 36 20.15 -3.82 7.55
N MET A 37 20.75 -3.47 8.68
CA MET A 37 20.83 -4.38 9.85
C MET A 37 19.42 -4.75 10.34
N GLY A 38 18.53 -3.80 10.45
CA GLY A 38 17.13 -4.05 10.82
C GLY A 38 16.42 -5.00 9.86
N LYS A 39 16.65 -4.85 8.55
CA LYS A 39 16.12 -5.74 7.51
C LYS A 39 16.59 -7.18 7.74
N GLU A 40 17.89 -7.40 7.94
CA GLU A 40 18.44 -8.75 8.16
C GLU A 40 17.83 -9.42 9.40
N ILE A 41 17.69 -8.67 10.50
CA ILE A 41 17.03 -9.17 11.72
C ILE A 41 15.57 -9.58 11.43
N LEU A 42 14.83 -8.75 10.67
CA LEU A 42 13.45 -9.04 10.31
C LEU A 42 13.35 -10.32 9.43
N LEU A 43 14.24 -10.47 8.45
CA LEU A 43 14.29 -11.65 7.59
C LEU A 43 14.61 -12.92 8.40
N CYS A 44 15.59 -12.85 9.30
CA CYS A 44 15.90 -13.98 10.20
C CYS A 44 14.72 -14.35 11.09
N ARG A 45 14.00 -13.36 11.62
CA ARG A 45 12.79 -13.60 12.42
C ARG A 45 11.66 -14.21 11.60
N ALA A 46 11.45 -13.69 10.38
CA ALA A 46 10.42 -14.22 9.48
C ALA A 46 10.64 -15.72 9.18
N LYS A 47 11.89 -16.12 8.89
CA LYS A 47 12.26 -17.53 8.62
C LYS A 47 11.94 -18.48 9.78
N LYS A 48 11.95 -17.97 11.02
CA LYS A 48 11.69 -18.77 12.24
C LYS A 48 10.19 -18.86 12.59
N ARG A 49 9.32 -18.18 11.86
CA ARG A 49 7.88 -18.20 12.13
C ARG A 49 7.24 -19.49 11.68
N LYS A 50 6.25 -19.95 12.43
CA LYS A 50 5.45 -21.15 12.08
C LYS A 50 4.68 -20.99 10.76
N ASP A 51 4.31 -19.74 10.42
CA ASP A 51 3.58 -19.37 9.21
C ASP A 51 4.49 -18.90 8.06
N TYR A 52 5.76 -19.33 8.04
CA TYR A 52 6.72 -18.88 7.03
C TYR A 52 6.29 -19.21 5.60
N ASN A 53 5.69 -20.38 5.37
CA ASN A 53 5.16 -20.75 4.06
C ASN A 53 4.06 -19.79 3.58
N TYR A 54 3.17 -19.38 4.47
CA TYR A 54 2.18 -18.35 4.16
C TYR A 54 2.84 -17.00 3.82
N ILE A 55 3.90 -16.64 4.54
CA ILE A 55 4.67 -15.43 4.21
C ILE A 55 5.24 -15.51 2.79
N LEU A 56 5.83 -16.64 2.39
CA LEU A 56 6.36 -16.85 1.04
C LEU A 56 5.27 -16.77 -0.03
N GLU A 57 4.13 -17.39 0.21
CA GLU A 57 2.97 -17.30 -0.68
C GLU A 57 2.54 -15.83 -0.87
N ARG A 58 2.46 -15.06 0.22
CA ARG A 58 2.13 -13.63 0.14
C ARG A 58 3.20 -12.82 -0.60
N VAL A 59 4.47 -13.10 -0.39
CA VAL A 59 5.57 -12.46 -1.14
C VAL A 59 5.42 -12.74 -2.64
N ASN A 60 5.16 -13.98 -3.04
CA ASN A 60 4.95 -14.34 -4.44
C ASN A 60 3.69 -13.69 -5.04
N TYR A 61 2.66 -13.49 -4.22
CA TYR A 61 1.49 -12.74 -4.66
C TYR A 61 1.81 -11.27 -4.91
N TYR A 62 2.57 -10.62 -4.02
CA TYR A 62 2.90 -9.19 -4.14
C TYR A 62 4.01 -8.92 -5.16
N ASN A 63 5.00 -9.79 -5.26
CA ASN A 63 6.09 -9.70 -6.23
C ASN A 63 5.79 -10.58 -7.45
N LYS A 64 5.57 -9.95 -8.59
CA LYS A 64 5.38 -10.65 -9.87
C LYS A 64 6.63 -10.60 -10.76
N LEU A 65 7.75 -10.07 -10.24
CA LEU A 65 9.03 -10.16 -10.93
C LEU A 65 9.63 -11.55 -10.70
N THR A 66 9.89 -12.26 -11.77
CA THR A 66 10.60 -13.55 -11.71
C THR A 66 11.84 -13.46 -12.60
N GLU A 67 12.91 -14.16 -12.24
CA GLU A 67 14.16 -14.18 -13.01
C GLU A 67 13.94 -14.57 -14.48
N ARG A 68 12.95 -15.43 -14.74
CA ARG A 68 12.61 -15.88 -16.09
C ARG A 68 11.87 -14.85 -16.96
N ASN A 69 11.27 -13.84 -16.34
CA ASN A 69 10.42 -12.86 -17.01
C ASN A 69 11.05 -11.46 -17.12
N ILE A 70 12.35 -11.33 -16.85
CA ILE A 70 13.05 -10.04 -16.95
C ILE A 70 13.42 -9.75 -18.42
N ASN A 71 12.48 -9.92 -19.33
CA ASN A 71 12.63 -9.40 -20.68
C ASN A 71 11.80 -8.12 -20.78
N PHE A 72 12.47 -6.98 -20.64
CA PHE A 72 11.83 -5.66 -20.71
C PHE A 72 12.66 -4.72 -21.59
N ASN A 73 12.04 -3.67 -22.09
CA ASN A 73 12.69 -2.66 -22.89
C ASN A 73 13.69 -1.86 -22.04
N LYS A 74 14.99 -2.09 -22.28
CA LYS A 74 16.09 -1.44 -21.56
C LYS A 74 16.11 0.07 -21.76
N GLU A 75 15.75 0.57 -22.94
CA GLU A 75 15.73 2.02 -23.23
C GLU A 75 14.66 2.71 -22.41
N ILE A 76 13.46 2.12 -22.32
CA ILE A 76 12.38 2.63 -21.49
C ILE A 76 12.78 2.59 -20.01
N TRP A 77 13.41 1.49 -19.59
CA TRP A 77 13.92 1.36 -18.22
C TRP A 77 14.90 2.46 -17.86
N GLU A 78 15.91 2.68 -18.70
CA GLU A 78 16.93 3.71 -18.44
C GLU A 78 16.36 5.13 -18.37
N LYS A 79 15.30 5.41 -19.13
CA LYS A 79 14.59 6.70 -19.09
C LYS A 79 13.73 6.91 -17.84
N LYS A 80 13.08 5.84 -17.34
CA LYS A 80 12.11 5.93 -16.24
C LYS A 80 12.70 5.58 -14.87
N ALA A 81 13.64 4.64 -14.82
CA ALA A 81 14.18 4.16 -13.56
C ALA A 81 15.16 5.16 -12.96
N VAL A 82 15.01 5.42 -11.69
CA VAL A 82 15.89 6.31 -10.92
C VAL A 82 16.60 5.56 -9.82
N LYS A 83 17.77 6.03 -9.42
CA LYS A 83 18.47 5.48 -8.25
C LYS A 83 17.62 5.71 -7.00
N ILE A 84 17.58 4.73 -6.10
CA ILE A 84 16.85 4.83 -4.82
C ILE A 84 17.30 6.06 -4.05
N ALA A 85 18.60 6.33 -3.99
CA ALA A 85 19.17 7.50 -3.32
C ALA A 85 18.78 8.83 -3.96
N LYS A 86 18.38 8.83 -5.24
CA LYS A 86 17.98 10.02 -6.00
C LYS A 86 16.49 10.07 -6.31
N GLN A 87 15.68 9.24 -5.63
CA GLN A 87 14.23 9.23 -5.83
C GLN A 87 13.63 10.62 -5.57
N PRO A 88 13.02 11.25 -6.56
CA PRO A 88 12.37 12.54 -6.35
C PRO A 88 11.13 12.38 -5.49
N MET A 89 10.77 13.46 -4.78
CA MET A 89 9.54 13.46 -3.99
C MET A 89 8.33 13.35 -4.91
N THR A 90 7.45 12.41 -4.60
CA THR A 90 6.20 12.22 -5.33
C THR A 90 5.22 13.36 -5.03
N ARG A 91 4.27 13.63 -5.94
CA ARG A 91 3.23 14.65 -5.74
C ARG A 91 2.53 14.50 -4.38
N GLN A 92 2.26 13.27 -3.97
CA GLN A 92 1.77 12.96 -2.62
C GLN A 92 2.91 12.44 -1.78
N LYS A 93 3.34 13.22 -0.78
CA LYS A 93 4.47 12.90 0.11
C LYS A 93 4.37 11.53 0.80
N VAL A 94 3.14 11.06 1.04
CA VAL A 94 2.90 9.75 1.67
C VAL A 94 3.48 8.61 0.85
N TYR A 95 3.37 8.65 -0.48
CA TYR A 95 3.94 7.59 -1.33
C TYR A 95 5.47 7.57 -1.28
N TYR A 96 6.09 8.74 -1.26
CA TYR A 96 7.52 8.88 -1.10
C TYR A 96 8.01 8.29 0.23
N ILE A 97 7.38 8.68 1.35
CA ILE A 97 7.75 8.20 2.68
C ILE A 97 7.56 6.69 2.78
N ASP A 98 6.41 6.17 2.36
CA ASP A 98 6.08 4.76 2.49
C ASP A 98 6.94 3.86 1.59
N SER A 99 7.26 4.30 0.38
CA SER A 99 8.09 3.53 -0.53
C SER A 99 9.55 3.49 -0.08
N LEU A 100 10.08 4.61 0.38
CA LEU A 100 11.45 4.69 0.87
C LEU A 100 11.65 3.99 2.23
N GLU A 101 10.61 3.79 3.01
CA GLU A 101 10.68 2.96 4.22
C GLU A 101 11.28 1.59 3.93
N TYR A 102 10.95 1.01 2.77
CA TYR A 102 11.49 -0.28 2.35
C TYR A 102 12.74 -0.16 1.47
N ALA A 103 12.71 0.74 0.51
CA ALA A 103 13.76 0.85 -0.49
C ALA A 103 15.12 1.23 0.13
N ARG A 104 15.15 2.06 1.16
CA ARG A 104 16.39 2.47 1.84
C ARG A 104 17.08 1.35 2.63
N CYS A 105 16.46 0.19 2.77
CA CYS A 105 17.12 -1.02 3.28
C CYS A 105 18.05 -1.67 2.26
N PHE A 106 18.08 -1.19 1.02
CA PHE A 106 18.94 -1.67 -0.06
C PHE A 106 20.02 -0.63 -0.42
N ASP A 107 20.89 -0.98 -1.36
CA ASP A 107 21.87 -0.03 -1.86
C ASP A 107 21.18 1.11 -2.63
N GLY A 108 21.51 2.35 -2.27
CA GLY A 108 20.97 3.54 -2.92
C GLY A 108 21.32 3.68 -4.40
N ASN A 109 22.33 2.94 -4.89
CA ASN A 109 22.71 2.91 -6.30
C ASN A 109 21.80 2.03 -7.16
N TYR A 110 21.03 1.11 -6.55
CA TYR A 110 20.06 0.34 -7.31
C TYR A 110 19.02 1.26 -7.92
N LYS A 111 18.66 0.95 -9.17
CA LYS A 111 17.59 1.65 -9.88
C LYS A 111 16.26 0.95 -9.66
N TRP A 112 15.21 1.72 -9.62
CA TRP A 112 13.83 1.25 -9.60
C TRP A 112 12.91 2.20 -10.35
N ASN A 113 11.78 1.69 -10.80
CA ASN A 113 10.68 2.51 -11.32
C ASN A 113 9.55 2.51 -10.29
N LEU A 114 9.16 3.68 -9.79
CA LEU A 114 8.08 3.86 -8.82
C LEU A 114 6.89 4.55 -9.49
N LEU A 115 5.78 3.85 -9.60
CA LEU A 115 4.53 4.38 -10.13
C LEU A 115 3.49 4.46 -9.00
N PRO A 116 3.41 5.59 -8.28
CA PRO A 116 2.49 5.77 -7.17
C PRO A 116 1.09 6.12 -7.66
N GLY A 117 0.08 5.77 -6.84
CA GLY A 117 -1.32 6.09 -7.10
C GLY A 117 -2.17 4.86 -7.37
N ASP A 118 -3.46 5.11 -7.58
CA ASP A 118 -4.43 4.07 -7.90
C ASP A 118 -4.43 3.87 -9.42
N ILE A 119 -3.64 2.90 -9.88
CA ILE A 119 -3.48 2.57 -11.30
C ILE A 119 -4.26 1.30 -11.65
N THR A 120 -4.70 1.24 -12.89
CA THR A 120 -5.48 0.12 -13.46
C THR A 120 -4.71 -0.64 -14.54
N TYR A 121 -3.42 -0.36 -14.71
CA TYR A 121 -2.52 -0.98 -15.66
C TYR A 121 -1.18 -1.31 -15.02
N VAL A 122 -0.35 -2.06 -15.70
CA VAL A 122 1.06 -2.33 -15.33
C VAL A 122 1.92 -1.95 -16.53
N GLU A 123 3.07 -1.34 -16.27
CA GLU A 123 4.05 -1.01 -17.31
C GLU A 123 4.81 -2.27 -17.79
N ASP A 124 5.33 -2.22 -19.02
CA ASP A 124 6.13 -3.31 -19.61
C ASP A 124 7.56 -3.37 -19.05
N ILE A 125 7.83 -2.64 -17.99
CA ILE A 125 9.10 -2.62 -17.26
C ILE A 125 8.87 -2.94 -15.79
N PRO A 126 9.87 -3.47 -15.07
CA PRO A 126 9.80 -3.70 -13.64
C PRO A 126 9.35 -2.46 -12.88
N THR A 127 8.20 -2.49 -12.21
CA THR A 127 7.60 -1.30 -11.60
C THR A 127 7.07 -1.60 -10.22
N VAL A 128 7.39 -0.74 -9.27
CA VAL A 128 6.83 -0.75 -7.92
C VAL A 128 5.53 0.06 -7.92
N VAL A 129 4.44 -0.55 -7.51
CA VAL A 129 3.09 0.01 -7.61
C VAL A 129 2.32 -0.09 -6.29
N LYS A 130 1.31 0.75 -6.11
CA LYS A 130 0.36 0.67 -5.00
C LYS A 130 -0.80 -0.29 -5.30
N SER A 131 -1.26 -0.30 -6.53
CA SER A 131 -2.35 -1.15 -7.02
C SER A 131 -2.02 -1.71 -8.39
N ARG A 132 -2.65 -2.80 -8.76
CA ARG A 132 -2.55 -3.40 -10.09
C ARG A 132 -3.84 -4.15 -10.41
N PRO A 133 -4.15 -4.40 -11.71
CA PRO A 133 -5.27 -5.25 -12.10
C PRO A 133 -5.08 -6.66 -11.56
N ILE A 134 -6.18 -7.30 -11.19
CA ILE A 134 -6.20 -8.72 -10.77
C ILE A 134 -6.08 -9.61 -12.00
N HIS A 135 -6.76 -9.23 -13.09
CA HIS A 135 -6.78 -9.95 -14.35
C HIS A 135 -5.87 -9.27 -15.38
N GLY A 136 -5.37 -10.04 -16.33
CA GLY A 136 -4.49 -9.55 -17.39
C GLY A 136 -3.01 -9.56 -17.00
N GLU A 137 -2.21 -8.88 -17.82
CA GLU A 137 -0.76 -8.81 -17.67
C GLU A 137 -0.37 -7.96 -16.43
N ASN A 138 0.18 -8.60 -15.45
CA ASN A 138 0.63 -7.94 -14.21
C ASN A 138 2.02 -8.39 -13.73
N LYS A 139 2.75 -9.12 -14.58
CA LYS A 139 4.02 -9.78 -14.25
C LYS A 139 5.19 -8.85 -13.96
N ASN A 140 5.16 -7.61 -14.43
CA ASN A 140 6.24 -6.63 -14.21
C ASN A 140 6.03 -5.77 -12.96
N SER A 141 5.24 -6.21 -11.99
CA SER A 141 4.84 -5.37 -10.87
C SER A 141 5.21 -5.93 -9.51
N VAL A 142 5.58 -5.03 -8.62
CA VAL A 142 5.73 -5.27 -7.18
C VAL A 142 4.77 -4.38 -6.43
N LEU A 143 3.84 -4.97 -5.69
CA LEU A 143 2.93 -4.22 -4.83
C LEU A 143 3.61 -3.83 -3.53
N LEU A 144 3.55 -2.53 -3.20
CA LEU A 144 3.93 -2.01 -1.90
C LEU A 144 2.74 -1.39 -1.15
N ASN A 145 2.76 -1.53 0.16
CA ASN A 145 1.81 -0.88 1.05
C ASN A 145 2.09 0.63 1.11
N MET A 146 1.41 1.38 0.27
CA MET A 146 1.52 2.84 0.21
C MET A 146 0.25 3.50 0.73
N ASP A 147 0.37 4.77 1.16
CA ASP A 147 -0.69 5.56 1.79
C ASP A 147 -1.14 4.98 3.15
N LYS A 148 -0.17 4.56 3.96
CA LYS A 148 -0.39 3.95 5.28
C LYS A 148 -1.12 4.87 6.25
N VAL A 149 -1.06 6.18 6.03
CA VAL A 149 -1.78 7.17 6.85
C VAL A 149 -3.30 7.06 6.66
N ARG A 150 -3.76 6.58 5.50
CA ARG A 150 -5.19 6.40 5.16
C ARG A 150 -5.65 4.96 5.24
N HIS A 151 -4.77 4.05 4.84
CA HIS A 151 -5.03 2.62 4.79
C HIS A 151 -4.36 1.89 5.96
N PHE A 152 -4.66 0.61 6.12
CA PHE A 152 -4.09 -0.25 7.16
C PHE A 152 -4.38 0.27 8.58
N ILE A 153 -5.59 0.77 8.78
CA ILE A 153 -6.10 1.23 10.08
C ILE A 153 -6.83 0.04 10.72
N PHE A 154 -6.32 -0.38 11.86
CA PHE A 154 -6.94 -1.44 12.65
C PHE A 154 -7.75 -0.79 13.77
N VAL A 155 -9.07 -0.92 13.70
CA VAL A 155 -9.98 -0.44 14.72
C VAL A 155 -10.14 -1.55 15.77
N ARG A 156 -10.05 -1.17 17.05
CA ARG A 156 -10.42 -2.09 18.13
C ARG A 156 -11.94 -2.19 18.17
N ASP A 157 -12.45 -3.23 17.54
CA ASP A 157 -13.87 -3.55 17.56
C ASP A 157 -14.18 -4.36 18.82
N LYS A 158 -15.20 -3.93 19.56
CA LYS A 158 -15.63 -4.62 20.79
C LYS A 158 -16.72 -5.66 20.52
N LEU A 159 -17.33 -5.60 19.35
CA LEU A 159 -18.37 -6.53 18.93
C LEU A 159 -17.77 -7.63 18.06
N SER A 160 -18.10 -8.87 18.35
CA SER A 160 -17.79 -9.98 17.45
C SER A 160 -18.55 -9.83 16.13
N PHE A 161 -18.09 -10.48 15.07
CA PHE A 161 -18.76 -10.40 13.76
C PHE A 161 -20.21 -10.86 13.84
N SER A 162 -20.48 -11.91 14.60
CA SER A 162 -21.82 -12.49 14.81
C SER A 162 -22.80 -11.59 15.60
N GLU A 163 -22.28 -10.66 16.39
CA GLU A 163 -23.10 -9.69 17.16
C GLU A 163 -23.43 -8.43 16.35
N LYS A 164 -22.84 -8.29 15.18
CA LYS A 164 -23.12 -7.13 14.31
C LYS A 164 -24.46 -7.29 13.60
N LYS A 165 -25.10 -6.14 13.36
CA LYS A 165 -26.31 -6.11 12.53
C LYS A 165 -25.95 -6.51 11.10
N ASP A 166 -26.81 -7.32 10.49
CA ASP A 166 -26.69 -7.71 9.08
C ASP A 166 -27.08 -6.54 8.17
N LYS A 167 -26.18 -5.55 8.12
CA LYS A 167 -26.37 -4.30 7.34
C LYS A 167 -25.06 -3.88 6.70
N ALA A 168 -25.13 -3.55 5.40
CA ALA A 168 -24.03 -2.91 4.68
C ALA A 168 -24.21 -1.39 4.70
N ILE A 169 -23.14 -0.66 5.00
CA ILE A 169 -23.11 0.80 4.95
C ILE A 169 -22.12 1.22 3.88
N PHE A 170 -22.60 1.98 2.90
CA PHE A 170 -21.75 2.62 1.90
C PHE A 170 -21.68 4.12 2.15
N ARG A 171 -20.46 4.66 2.23
CA ARG A 171 -20.19 6.09 2.26
C ARG A 171 -19.08 6.42 1.29
N GLY A 172 -19.40 6.91 0.12
CA GLY A 172 -18.44 7.22 -0.92
C GLY A 172 -19.06 7.97 -2.07
N LYS A 173 -18.22 8.32 -3.06
CA LYS A 173 -18.67 8.86 -4.35
C LYS A 173 -18.84 7.67 -5.29
N ILE A 174 -19.98 7.58 -5.94
CA ILE A 174 -20.23 6.60 -6.99
C ILE A 174 -19.87 7.28 -8.31
N GLU A 175 -18.86 6.73 -8.99
CA GLU A 175 -18.45 7.12 -10.33
C GLU A 175 -18.78 5.97 -11.27
N GLY A 176 -19.62 6.21 -12.28
CA GLY A 176 -20.04 5.21 -13.25
C GLY A 176 -20.99 5.77 -14.29
N LYS A 177 -21.34 4.96 -15.27
CA LYS A 177 -22.38 5.31 -16.26
C LYS A 177 -23.70 5.49 -15.54
N LYS A 178 -24.55 6.40 -16.04
CA LYS A 178 -25.84 6.76 -15.43
C LYS A 178 -26.76 5.56 -15.13
N ILE A 179 -26.65 4.49 -15.92
CA ILE A 179 -27.41 3.25 -15.74
C ILE A 179 -26.95 2.48 -14.50
N GLU A 180 -25.63 2.34 -14.29
CA GLU A 180 -25.06 1.67 -13.11
C GLU A 180 -25.33 2.44 -11.83
N TYR A 181 -25.34 3.77 -11.90
CA TYR A 181 -25.69 4.65 -10.78
C TYR A 181 -27.12 4.41 -10.27
N ASN A 182 -28.10 4.28 -11.18
CA ASN A 182 -29.48 4.02 -10.81
C ASN A 182 -29.69 2.63 -10.21
N LEU A 183 -28.96 1.63 -10.71
CA LEU A 183 -29.00 0.26 -10.18
C LEU A 183 -28.43 0.20 -8.76
N LEU A 184 -27.27 0.81 -8.53
CA LEU A 184 -26.65 0.89 -7.21
C LEU A 184 -27.50 1.71 -6.23
N ARG A 185 -28.13 2.80 -6.68
CA ARG A 185 -29.02 3.60 -5.85
C ARG A 185 -30.27 2.82 -5.43
N SER A 186 -30.87 2.07 -6.34
CA SER A 186 -32.04 1.22 -6.01
C SER A 186 -31.65 0.11 -5.03
N PHE A 187 -30.52 -0.52 -5.21
CA PHE A 187 -30.00 -1.55 -4.31
C PHE A 187 -29.71 -1.00 -2.90
N LEU A 188 -29.09 0.19 -2.80
CA LEU A 188 -28.83 0.84 -1.51
C LEU A 188 -30.11 1.30 -0.80
N VAL A 189 -31.11 1.79 -1.53
CA VAL A 189 -32.40 2.17 -0.94
C VAL A 189 -33.13 0.93 -0.43
N THR A 190 -33.10 -0.19 -1.13
CA THR A 190 -33.71 -1.45 -0.68
C THR A 190 -33.04 -2.00 0.57
N LEU A 191 -31.70 -1.87 0.71
CA LEU A 191 -30.96 -2.30 1.91
C LEU A 191 -31.21 -1.42 3.14
N VAL A 192 -31.67 -0.18 2.96
CA VAL A 192 -31.89 0.76 4.07
C VAL A 192 -33.38 0.78 4.51
N SER A 193 -34.30 0.31 3.65
CA SER A 193 -35.75 0.30 3.91
C SER A 193 -36.30 -1.03 4.47
N THR A 194 -35.42 -2.03 4.62
CA THR A 194 -35.70 -3.29 5.34
C THR A 194 -34.97 -3.33 6.67
#